data_6d40ff552d2fb5eda913510fa487fc91
#
_entry.id   6d40ff552d2fb5eda913510fa487fc91
#
_cell.length_a   1.000
_cell.length_b   1.000
_cell.length_c   1.000
_cell.angle_alpha   90.00
_cell.angle_beta   90.00
_cell.angle_gamma   90.00
#
_symmetry.space_group_name_H-M   'P 1'
#
loop_
_entity.id
_entity.type
_entity.pdbx_description
1 polymer ?
#
loop_
_entity_poly.entity_id
_entity_poly.type
_entity_poly.pdbx_seq_one_letter_code
_entity_poly.pdbx_strand_id
1 'polypeptide(L)'
;MEKRDNLITRKEFLKISAAGIVGVGLLGKVPGVIAKPTETHTPKTLDYRILGRTGIKVSSVGYGASRTLEPSLIKGALDNGINFFDTGRRYFRGQSEVMVGKVIKGIRKKVVIQSKMRIHFGERGKGLDNQEMRKSLRNTMETSLNKSLHALQTDYIDIMLLHGASTKEEINDDTVMEFFLETKRKGKIRACGFSSHSNQLELLRDVNESKFYDVIMVPYNHKGSYIHSRAGYHSEWNQPAVDEELKKAENNGIGVVAMKTCSGGPYSSDGVAKPTFKDALKWILSHSYISTMAVAMASINEIKEDVQSMF
;
A
#
# COMPACT_ATOMS: atom_id res chain seq x y z
N MET A 1 -22.62 -8.89 -25.65
CA MET A 1 -21.30 -8.36 -26.06
C MET A 1 -21.15 -7.00 -25.36
N GLU A 2 -20.69 -7.03 -24.12
CA GLU A 2 -20.48 -5.81 -23.31
C GLU A 2 -19.16 -5.14 -23.73
N LYS A 3 -19.25 -3.86 -24.00
CA LYS A 3 -18.08 -3.02 -24.28
C LYS A 3 -17.18 -3.03 -23.03
N ARG A 4 -15.99 -3.63 -23.16
CA ARG A 4 -14.91 -3.46 -22.19
C ARG A 4 -14.51 -1.99 -22.22
N ASP A 5 -14.85 -1.23 -21.19
CA ASP A 5 -14.29 0.09 -20.98
C ASP A 5 -12.78 -0.07 -20.81
N ASN A 6 -12.02 0.34 -21.82
CA ASN A 6 -10.56 0.38 -21.78
C ASN A 6 -10.13 1.49 -20.81
N LEU A 7 -10.02 1.17 -19.54
CA LEU A 7 -9.46 2.09 -18.55
C LEU A 7 -7.97 2.28 -18.85
N ILE A 8 -7.62 3.51 -19.17
CA ILE A 8 -6.25 3.92 -19.47
C ILE A 8 -5.36 3.66 -18.26
N THR A 9 -4.27 2.92 -18.41
CA THR A 9 -3.28 2.75 -17.37
C THR A 9 -2.49 4.04 -17.16
N ARG A 10 -1.92 4.23 -15.96
CA ARG A 10 -1.07 5.40 -15.67
C ARG A 10 0.03 5.58 -16.70
N LYS A 11 0.65 4.51 -17.18
CA LYS A 11 1.71 4.53 -18.19
C LYS A 11 1.21 4.99 -19.57
N GLU A 12 -0.01 4.59 -19.95
CA GLU A 12 -0.65 5.00 -21.20
C GLU A 12 -1.10 6.46 -21.15
N PHE A 13 -1.67 6.90 -20.04
CA PHE A 13 -2.07 8.28 -19.81
C PHE A 13 -0.89 9.26 -19.92
N LEU A 14 0.25 8.93 -19.30
CA LEU A 14 1.46 9.75 -19.35
C LEU A 14 2.07 9.82 -20.77
N LYS A 15 2.00 8.75 -21.55
CA LYS A 15 2.43 8.77 -22.95
C LYS A 15 1.59 9.71 -23.82
N ILE A 16 0.29 9.77 -23.59
CA ILE A 16 -0.64 10.64 -24.32
C ILE A 16 -0.40 12.12 -23.95
N SER A 17 -0.07 12.41 -22.70
CA SER A 17 0.18 13.77 -22.21
C SER A 17 1.51 14.36 -22.69
N ALA A 18 2.52 13.53 -22.96
CA ALA A 18 3.85 13.95 -23.43
C ALA A 18 3.88 14.32 -24.94
N ALA A 19 2.89 13.91 -25.71
CA ALA A 19 2.84 14.16 -27.16
C ALA A 19 2.28 15.56 -27.55
N GLY A 20 1.91 16.39 -26.59
CA GLY A 20 1.18 17.64 -26.80
C GLY A 20 1.97 18.94 -26.72
N ILE A 21 3.30 18.94 -26.54
CA ILE A 21 4.10 20.17 -26.42
C ILE A 21 5.25 20.16 -27.44
N VAL A 22 4.96 20.55 -28.66
CA VAL A 22 5.91 21.12 -29.61
C VAL A 22 5.39 22.49 -30.02
N GLY A 23 5.87 23.54 -29.40
CA GLY A 23 5.58 24.93 -29.68
C GLY A 23 6.88 25.73 -29.82
N VAL A 24 7.13 26.12 -31.03
CA VAL A 24 8.19 26.91 -31.64
C VAL A 24 8.66 28.11 -30.81
N GLY A 25 9.97 28.22 -30.60
CA GLY A 25 10.63 29.38 -30.03
C GLY A 25 10.89 30.45 -31.08
N LEU A 26 10.56 31.68 -30.78
CA LEU A 26 11.03 32.89 -31.47
C LEU A 26 11.75 33.79 -30.48
N LEU A 27 13.02 34.03 -30.77
CA LEU A 27 13.91 34.95 -30.06
C LEU A 27 13.46 36.40 -30.23
N GLY A 28 13.16 37.11 -29.13
CA GLY A 28 13.02 38.55 -29.08
C GLY A 28 13.66 39.08 -27.80
N LYS A 29 14.69 39.94 -27.96
CA LYS A 29 15.33 40.71 -26.86
C LYS A 29 14.33 41.70 -26.28
N VAL A 30 14.15 41.66 -24.93
CA VAL A 30 13.45 42.73 -24.20
C VAL A 30 14.32 43.16 -23.03
N PRO A 31 14.53 44.52 -22.83
CA PRO A 31 15.38 45.00 -21.75
C PRO A 31 14.60 45.13 -20.42
N GLY A 32 15.31 44.86 -19.34
CA GLY A 32 15.02 45.39 -18.01
C GLY A 32 13.77 44.91 -17.32
N VAL A 33 13.79 43.68 -16.80
CA VAL A 33 12.81 43.25 -15.76
C VAL A 33 13.54 43.23 -14.43
N ILE A 34 13.14 44.13 -13.51
CA ILE A 34 13.50 44.11 -12.11
C ILE A 34 13.03 42.76 -11.55
N ALA A 35 13.97 41.91 -11.14
CA ALA A 35 13.65 40.61 -10.52
C ALA A 35 12.84 40.87 -9.25
N LYS A 36 11.57 40.45 -9.23
CA LYS A 36 10.84 40.29 -7.97
C LYS A 36 11.61 39.30 -7.08
N PRO A 37 11.60 39.52 -5.75
CA PRO A 37 12.18 38.56 -4.84
C PRO A 37 11.60 37.18 -5.13
N THR A 38 12.47 36.23 -5.42
CA THR A 38 12.11 34.80 -5.51
C THR A 38 11.50 34.43 -4.17
N GLU A 39 10.20 34.11 -4.15
CA GLU A 39 9.61 33.48 -2.99
C GLU A 39 10.47 32.25 -2.67
N THR A 40 11.09 32.27 -1.51
CA THR A 40 11.78 31.10 -0.98
C THR A 40 10.73 30.03 -0.72
N HIS A 41 10.47 29.17 -1.71
CA HIS A 41 9.69 27.98 -1.52
C HIS A 41 10.42 27.12 -0.49
N THR A 42 10.00 27.20 0.76
CA THR A 42 10.32 26.18 1.74
C THR A 42 9.87 24.85 1.11
N PRO A 43 10.76 23.87 0.94
CA PRO A 43 10.37 22.60 0.36
C PRO A 43 9.24 22.02 1.22
N LYS A 44 8.03 21.91 0.66
CA LYS A 44 6.92 21.29 1.33
C LYS A 44 7.31 19.83 1.57
N THR A 45 7.37 19.42 2.84
CA THR A 45 7.79 18.08 3.24
C THR A 45 6.59 17.13 3.18
N LEU A 46 6.83 15.92 2.71
CA LEU A 46 5.83 14.84 2.69
C LEU A 46 5.16 14.68 4.06
N ASP A 47 3.83 14.58 4.08
CA ASP A 47 3.07 14.36 5.31
C ASP A 47 3.35 12.97 5.90
N TYR A 48 3.39 12.90 7.24
CA TYR A 48 3.60 11.65 7.98
C TYR A 48 2.46 11.45 8.97
N ARG A 49 1.93 10.23 9.00
CA ARG A 49 0.82 9.83 9.88
C ARG A 49 1.25 8.70 10.81
N ILE A 50 0.58 8.58 11.93
CA ILE A 50 0.75 7.41 12.81
C ILE A 50 -0.16 6.30 12.31
N LEU A 51 0.39 5.10 12.16
CA LEU A 51 -0.34 3.94 11.69
C LEU A 51 -1.14 3.31 12.84
N GLY A 52 -2.35 3.80 13.05
CA GLY A 52 -3.23 3.37 14.12
C GLY A 52 -2.54 3.38 15.50
N ARG A 53 -2.86 2.39 16.35
CA ARG A 53 -2.29 2.23 17.69
C ARG A 53 -0.84 1.71 17.73
N THR A 54 -0.23 1.43 16.57
CA THR A 54 1.12 0.84 16.51
C THR A 54 2.22 1.81 16.93
N GLY A 55 1.96 3.12 16.94
CA GLY A 55 2.96 4.17 17.14
C GLY A 55 3.96 4.30 16.00
N ILE A 56 3.81 3.53 14.91
CA ILE A 56 4.71 3.57 13.76
C ILE A 56 4.37 4.79 12.90
N LYS A 57 5.34 5.67 12.70
CA LYS A 57 5.21 6.86 11.86
C LYS A 57 5.52 6.50 10.40
N VAL A 58 4.56 6.67 9.52
CA VAL A 58 4.65 6.35 8.09
C VAL A 58 4.43 7.59 7.23
N SER A 59 5.10 7.69 6.09
CA SER A 59 4.78 8.68 5.07
C SER A 59 3.37 8.41 4.51
N SER A 60 2.59 9.45 4.29
CA SER A 60 1.22 9.33 3.76
C SER A 60 1.17 8.65 2.38
N VAL A 61 2.24 8.83 1.59
CA VAL A 61 2.50 8.05 0.38
C VAL A 61 3.63 7.08 0.65
N GLY A 62 3.37 5.80 0.42
CA GLY A 62 4.34 4.72 0.53
C GLY A 62 4.67 4.10 -0.83
N TYR A 63 5.82 3.46 -0.93
CA TYR A 63 6.28 2.78 -2.13
C TYR A 63 5.83 1.32 -2.15
N GLY A 64 5.03 0.94 -3.15
CA GLY A 64 4.60 -0.42 -3.40
C GLY A 64 5.56 -1.17 -4.33
N ALA A 65 6.40 -2.06 -3.78
CA ALA A 65 7.44 -2.79 -4.52
C ALA A 65 6.91 -4.04 -5.28
N SER A 66 5.72 -3.95 -5.88
CA SER A 66 5.07 -5.08 -6.56
C SER A 66 5.18 -5.04 -8.09
N ARG A 67 5.74 -3.98 -8.67
CA ARG A 67 5.74 -3.75 -10.13
C ARG A 67 7.12 -3.79 -10.79
N THR A 68 8.19 -3.65 -10.02
CA THR A 68 9.55 -3.54 -10.54
C THR A 68 10.57 -4.12 -9.56
N LEU A 69 11.77 -4.48 -10.07
CA LEU A 69 12.94 -4.88 -9.30
C LEU A 69 14.09 -3.87 -9.44
N GLU A 70 13.76 -2.59 -9.69
CA GLU A 70 14.74 -1.51 -9.86
C GLU A 70 15.15 -0.88 -8.53
N PRO A 71 16.39 -1.12 -8.00
CA PRO A 71 16.84 -0.56 -6.73
C PRO A 71 16.91 0.97 -6.72
N SER A 72 17.12 1.59 -7.89
CA SER A 72 17.15 3.05 -8.06
C SER A 72 15.83 3.72 -7.66
N LEU A 73 14.69 3.02 -7.86
CA LEU A 73 13.38 3.54 -7.47
C LEU A 73 13.19 3.53 -5.95
N ILE A 74 13.72 2.52 -5.23
CA ILE A 74 13.71 2.53 -3.76
C ILE A 74 14.55 3.70 -3.23
N LYS A 75 15.73 3.93 -3.80
CA LYS A 75 16.58 5.09 -3.45
C LYS A 75 15.86 6.40 -3.74
N GLY A 76 15.28 6.54 -4.93
CA GLY A 76 14.51 7.73 -5.30
C GLY A 76 13.32 7.98 -4.38
N ALA A 77 12.63 6.94 -3.91
CA ALA A 77 11.57 7.06 -2.92
C ALA A 77 12.10 7.59 -1.58
N LEU A 78 13.22 7.03 -1.09
CA LEU A 78 13.89 7.52 0.12
C LEU A 78 14.32 8.99 0.00
N ASP A 79 14.95 9.37 -1.12
CA ASP A 79 15.41 10.74 -1.39
C ASP A 79 14.26 11.76 -1.44
N ASN A 80 13.04 11.29 -1.75
CA ASN A 80 11.82 12.10 -1.72
C ASN A 80 11.02 11.98 -0.41
N GLY A 81 11.60 11.41 0.65
CA GLY A 81 11.01 11.36 1.99
C GLY A 81 10.07 10.19 2.25
N ILE A 82 9.88 9.27 1.30
CA ILE A 82 9.09 8.07 1.54
C ILE A 82 9.84 7.16 2.51
N ASN A 83 9.22 6.84 3.63
CA ASN A 83 9.76 5.90 4.60
C ASN A 83 9.01 4.56 4.67
N PHE A 84 7.83 4.46 4.07
CA PHE A 84 7.00 3.26 4.08
C PHE A 84 7.16 2.47 2.78
N PHE A 85 7.60 1.20 2.89
CA PHE A 85 7.86 0.28 1.78
C PHE A 85 7.01 -0.98 1.93
N ASP A 86 6.10 -1.18 0.97
CA ASP A 86 5.24 -2.35 0.91
C ASP A 86 5.81 -3.40 -0.04
N THR A 87 6.15 -4.57 0.49
CA THR A 87 6.65 -5.72 -0.25
C THR A 87 5.89 -7.01 0.12
N GLY A 88 6.40 -8.17 -0.24
CA GLY A 88 5.80 -9.46 0.13
C GLY A 88 6.47 -10.66 -0.52
N ARG A 89 6.41 -11.82 0.15
CA ARG A 89 7.01 -13.09 -0.30
C ARG A 89 6.65 -13.51 -1.72
N ARG A 90 5.44 -13.15 -2.19
CA ARG A 90 4.99 -13.50 -3.54
C ARG A 90 5.49 -12.55 -4.62
N TYR A 91 5.93 -11.35 -4.26
CA TYR A 91 6.35 -10.36 -5.24
C TYR A 91 7.67 -10.80 -5.90
N PHE A 92 7.60 -11.05 -7.20
CA PHE A 92 8.74 -11.58 -7.97
C PHE A 92 9.39 -12.82 -7.31
N ARG A 93 8.58 -13.72 -6.76
CA ARG A 93 9.06 -14.93 -6.06
C ARG A 93 10.03 -14.63 -4.92
N GLY A 94 9.84 -13.52 -4.21
CA GLY A 94 10.66 -13.05 -3.09
C GLY A 94 11.79 -12.11 -3.48
N GLN A 95 12.05 -11.88 -4.77
CA GLN A 95 13.12 -10.98 -5.21
C GLN A 95 12.83 -9.51 -4.84
N SER A 96 11.57 -9.12 -4.69
CA SER A 96 11.22 -7.79 -4.19
C SER A 96 11.76 -7.54 -2.78
N GLU A 97 11.64 -8.51 -1.86
CA GLU A 97 12.22 -8.38 -0.52
C GLU A 97 13.76 -8.34 -0.55
N VAL A 98 14.39 -9.14 -1.42
CA VAL A 98 15.86 -9.11 -1.61
C VAL A 98 16.32 -7.73 -2.10
N MET A 99 15.61 -7.15 -3.06
CA MET A 99 15.91 -5.81 -3.58
C MET A 99 15.75 -4.75 -2.48
N VAL A 100 14.63 -4.74 -1.78
CA VAL A 100 14.38 -3.80 -0.67
C VAL A 100 15.47 -3.95 0.39
N GLY A 101 15.76 -5.18 0.83
CA GLY A 101 16.77 -5.47 1.85
C GLY A 101 18.15 -4.93 1.49
N LYS A 102 18.58 -5.11 0.23
CA LYS A 102 19.87 -4.58 -0.26
C LYS A 102 19.95 -3.05 -0.16
N VAL A 103 18.87 -2.36 -0.51
CA VAL A 103 18.86 -0.88 -0.54
C VAL A 103 18.81 -0.29 0.85
N ILE A 104 18.05 -0.90 1.78
CA ILE A 104 17.89 -0.37 3.14
C ILE A 104 19.01 -0.76 4.10
N LYS A 105 19.99 -1.55 3.64
CA LYS A 105 21.16 -1.92 4.45
C LYS A 105 21.84 -0.67 5.00
N GLY A 106 22.04 -0.64 6.33
CA GLY A 106 22.62 0.52 7.05
C GLY A 106 21.63 1.63 7.42
N ILE A 107 20.42 1.65 6.86
CA ILE A 107 19.38 2.63 7.18
C ILE A 107 18.08 2.00 7.69
N ARG A 108 18.11 0.72 8.10
CA ARG A 108 16.92 -0.07 8.48
C ARG A 108 16.00 0.64 9.48
N LYS A 109 16.58 1.36 10.45
CA LYS A 109 15.82 2.10 11.49
C LYS A 109 15.12 3.36 10.96
N LYS A 110 15.47 3.82 9.77
CA LYS A 110 14.87 5.02 9.15
C LYS A 110 13.68 4.69 8.26
N VAL A 111 13.41 3.39 8.03
CA VAL A 111 12.36 2.93 7.13
C VAL A 111 11.36 2.02 7.87
N VAL A 112 10.15 2.00 7.36
CA VAL A 112 9.06 1.12 7.79
C VAL A 112 8.82 0.10 6.68
N ILE A 113 8.97 -1.18 7.00
CA ILE A 113 8.77 -2.27 6.06
C ILE A 113 7.48 -3.00 6.40
N GLN A 114 6.57 -3.04 5.42
CA GLN A 114 5.44 -3.93 5.40
C GLN A 114 5.75 -5.10 4.47
N SER A 115 5.67 -6.32 4.99
CA SER A 115 5.74 -7.54 4.18
C SER A 115 4.52 -8.42 4.40
N LYS A 116 4.37 -9.43 3.55
CA LYS A 116 3.18 -10.28 3.53
C LYS A 116 3.56 -11.74 3.36
N MET A 117 2.96 -12.60 4.19
CA MET A 117 3.04 -14.05 4.05
C MET A 117 1.72 -14.59 3.50
N ARG A 118 1.79 -15.46 2.51
CA ARG A 118 0.62 -16.22 2.08
C ARG A 118 0.65 -17.59 2.74
N ILE A 119 -0.46 -17.94 3.31
CA ILE A 119 -0.74 -19.26 3.84
C ILE A 119 -1.92 -19.86 3.08
N HIS A 120 -1.90 -21.16 2.95
CA HIS A 120 -3.01 -21.92 2.38
C HIS A 120 -3.65 -22.67 3.54
N PHE A 121 -4.90 -22.36 3.82
CA PHE A 121 -5.65 -22.96 4.91
C PHE A 121 -6.13 -24.39 4.62
N GLY A 122 -5.78 -24.94 3.47
CA GLY A 122 -6.25 -26.26 3.06
C GLY A 122 -7.76 -26.32 2.85
N GLU A 123 -8.30 -27.51 2.68
CA GLU A 123 -9.75 -27.75 2.66
C GLU A 123 -10.25 -27.88 4.11
N ARG A 124 -10.43 -26.76 4.81
CA ARG A 124 -11.07 -26.73 6.11
C ARG A 124 -12.55 -27.08 5.94
N GLY A 125 -12.98 -28.08 6.60
CA GLY A 125 -14.36 -28.62 6.53
C GLY A 125 -14.42 -30.11 6.28
N LYS A 126 -13.32 -30.79 5.95
CA LYS A 126 -13.24 -32.23 5.76
C LYS A 126 -12.62 -32.97 6.95
N GLY A 127 -12.98 -32.63 8.19
CA GLY A 127 -12.62 -33.42 9.38
C GLY A 127 -11.12 -33.41 9.77
N LEU A 128 -10.33 -32.46 9.29
CA LEU A 128 -8.89 -32.35 9.53
C LEU A 128 -8.54 -31.18 10.46
N ASP A 129 -9.40 -30.83 11.40
CA ASP A 129 -9.04 -29.89 12.48
C ASP A 129 -8.25 -30.65 13.55
N ASN A 130 -7.04 -31.06 13.18
CA ASN A 130 -6.18 -31.82 14.05
C ASN A 130 -4.87 -31.08 14.33
N GLN A 131 -4.16 -31.54 15.34
CA GLN A 131 -2.89 -30.99 15.80
C GLN A 131 -1.83 -30.92 14.68
N GLU A 132 -1.86 -31.84 13.71
CA GLU A 132 -0.92 -31.89 12.59
C GLU A 132 -1.13 -30.71 11.63
N MET A 133 -2.38 -30.33 11.34
CA MET A 133 -2.67 -29.16 10.50
C MET A 133 -2.22 -27.88 11.16
N ARG A 134 -2.50 -27.69 12.46
CA ARG A 134 -2.03 -26.53 13.24
C ARG A 134 -0.51 -26.45 13.20
N LYS A 135 0.17 -27.57 13.41
CA LYS A 135 1.64 -27.67 13.34
C LYS A 135 2.16 -27.33 11.93
N SER A 136 1.53 -27.86 10.89
CA SER A 136 1.90 -27.59 9.48
C SER A 136 1.69 -26.12 9.12
N LEU A 137 0.58 -25.53 9.52
CA LEU A 137 0.27 -24.11 9.31
C LEU A 137 1.30 -23.24 10.00
N ARG A 138 1.58 -23.50 11.27
CA ARG A 138 2.60 -22.80 12.06
C ARG A 138 3.99 -22.90 11.42
N ASN A 139 4.43 -24.08 11.02
CA ASN A 139 5.72 -24.28 10.33
C ASN A 139 5.80 -23.48 9.02
N THR A 140 4.70 -23.42 8.27
CA THR A 140 4.60 -22.62 7.04
C THR A 140 4.78 -21.13 7.34
N MET A 141 4.14 -20.63 8.38
CA MET A 141 4.26 -19.22 8.79
C MET A 141 5.68 -18.90 9.29
N GLU A 142 6.27 -19.74 10.13
CA GLU A 142 7.65 -19.59 10.62
C GLU A 142 8.66 -19.59 9.47
N THR A 143 8.52 -20.54 8.54
CA THR A 143 9.36 -20.62 7.34
C THR A 143 9.22 -19.36 6.48
N SER A 144 8.00 -18.86 6.29
CA SER A 144 7.74 -17.65 5.51
C SER A 144 8.37 -16.42 6.18
N LEU A 145 8.18 -16.25 7.49
CA LEU A 145 8.76 -15.13 8.23
C LEU A 145 10.29 -15.16 8.18
N ASN A 146 10.92 -16.32 8.45
CA ASN A 146 12.36 -16.44 8.42
C ASN A 146 12.96 -16.17 7.03
N LYS A 147 12.30 -16.63 5.96
CA LYS A 147 12.67 -16.29 4.57
C LYS A 147 12.57 -14.80 4.30
N SER A 148 11.54 -14.11 4.82
CA SER A 148 11.39 -12.67 4.67
C SER A 148 12.46 -11.90 5.43
N LEU A 149 12.75 -12.26 6.69
CA LEU A 149 13.81 -11.65 7.49
C LEU A 149 15.18 -11.80 6.81
N HIS A 150 15.49 -13.01 6.31
CA HIS A 150 16.72 -13.27 5.57
C HIS A 150 16.81 -12.44 4.27
N ALA A 151 15.76 -12.42 3.46
CA ALA A 151 15.73 -11.67 2.20
C ALA A 151 15.86 -10.16 2.42
N LEU A 152 15.22 -9.64 3.46
CA LEU A 152 15.26 -8.23 3.86
C LEU A 152 16.56 -7.86 4.62
N GLN A 153 17.40 -8.84 4.98
CA GLN A 153 18.63 -8.66 5.76
C GLN A 153 18.40 -7.88 7.07
N THR A 154 17.40 -8.28 7.83
CA THR A 154 16.96 -7.59 9.07
C THR A 154 16.48 -8.59 10.10
N ASP A 155 16.55 -8.22 11.37
CA ASP A 155 16.08 -9.03 12.50
C ASP A 155 14.58 -8.87 12.77
N TYR A 156 13.96 -7.83 12.22
CA TYR A 156 12.54 -7.55 12.41
C TYR A 156 11.88 -6.95 11.17
N ILE A 157 10.57 -7.11 11.07
CA ILE A 157 9.70 -6.48 10.08
C ILE A 157 8.72 -5.60 10.84
N ASP A 158 8.48 -4.36 10.37
CA ASP A 158 7.59 -3.45 11.09
C ASP A 158 6.14 -3.93 11.04
N ILE A 159 5.67 -4.37 9.87
CA ILE A 159 4.30 -4.84 9.68
C ILE A 159 4.32 -6.15 8.90
N MET A 160 3.77 -7.21 9.47
CA MET A 160 3.59 -8.48 8.78
C MET A 160 2.10 -8.76 8.56
N LEU A 161 1.71 -8.94 7.30
CA LEU A 161 0.33 -9.18 6.92
C LEU A 161 0.10 -10.63 6.45
N LEU A 162 -1.09 -11.18 6.74
CA LEU A 162 -1.65 -12.25 5.93
C LEU A 162 -1.93 -11.73 4.52
N HIS A 163 -1.47 -12.43 3.50
CA HIS A 163 -1.55 -11.99 2.12
C HIS A 163 -2.81 -12.50 1.41
N GLY A 164 -3.79 -11.63 1.24
CA GLY A 164 -5.00 -11.91 0.48
C GLY A 164 -5.97 -12.78 1.26
N ALA A 165 -6.19 -12.47 2.53
CA ALA A 165 -7.26 -13.07 3.32
C ALA A 165 -8.61 -12.76 2.67
N SER A 166 -9.50 -13.75 2.67
CA SER A 166 -10.79 -13.69 1.97
C SER A 166 -11.98 -14.10 2.82
N THR A 167 -11.75 -14.73 3.97
CA THR A 167 -12.80 -15.18 4.88
C THR A 167 -12.50 -14.85 6.34
N LYS A 168 -13.53 -14.83 7.19
CA LYS A 168 -13.40 -14.63 8.64
C LYS A 168 -12.60 -15.76 9.30
N GLU A 169 -12.77 -16.98 8.83
CA GLU A 169 -12.06 -18.14 9.35
C GLU A 169 -10.56 -18.02 9.16
N GLU A 170 -10.11 -17.37 8.06
CA GLU A 170 -8.70 -17.12 7.80
C GLU A 170 -8.11 -16.09 8.77
N ILE A 171 -8.84 -15.03 9.08
CA ILE A 171 -8.34 -13.97 9.98
C ILE A 171 -8.54 -14.30 11.45
N ASN A 172 -9.47 -15.19 11.80
CA ASN A 172 -9.76 -15.60 13.19
C ASN A 172 -9.17 -16.98 13.54
N ASP A 173 -8.26 -17.49 12.71
CA ASP A 173 -7.62 -18.76 13.01
C ASP A 173 -6.71 -18.64 14.25
N ASP A 174 -6.97 -19.45 15.27
CA ASP A 174 -6.21 -19.43 16.53
C ASP A 174 -4.70 -19.58 16.30
N THR A 175 -4.30 -20.50 15.40
CA THR A 175 -2.87 -20.73 15.10
C THR A 175 -2.22 -19.49 14.49
N VAL A 176 -2.95 -18.76 13.65
CA VAL A 176 -2.50 -17.51 13.05
C VAL A 176 -2.38 -16.42 14.12
N MET A 177 -3.41 -16.26 14.93
CA MET A 177 -3.43 -15.24 15.99
C MET A 177 -2.32 -15.49 17.02
N GLU A 178 -2.17 -16.72 17.50
CA GLU A 178 -1.10 -17.13 18.42
C GLU A 178 0.29 -16.88 17.82
N PHE A 179 0.50 -17.23 16.55
CA PHE A 179 1.75 -16.99 15.84
C PHE A 179 2.10 -15.49 15.81
N PHE A 180 1.15 -14.64 15.50
CA PHE A 180 1.37 -13.19 15.46
C PHE A 180 1.69 -12.64 16.87
N LEU A 181 0.96 -13.05 17.90
CA LEU A 181 1.24 -12.64 19.28
C LEU A 181 2.64 -13.06 19.73
N GLU A 182 3.03 -14.28 19.42
CA GLU A 182 4.34 -14.80 19.78
C GLU A 182 5.47 -14.09 19.05
N THR A 183 5.33 -13.86 17.74
CA THR A 183 6.34 -13.18 16.93
C THR A 183 6.47 -11.69 17.29
N LYS A 184 5.38 -11.03 17.71
CA LYS A 184 5.41 -9.69 18.32
C LYS A 184 6.19 -9.71 19.64
N ARG A 185 5.89 -10.66 20.54
CA ARG A 185 6.61 -10.79 21.83
C ARG A 185 8.11 -11.06 21.65
N LYS A 186 8.48 -11.82 20.63
CA LYS A 186 9.88 -12.07 20.25
C LYS A 186 10.56 -10.90 19.53
N GLY A 187 9.85 -9.81 19.27
CA GLY A 187 10.36 -8.64 18.54
C GLY A 187 10.67 -8.90 17.06
N LYS A 188 10.19 -10.01 16.48
CA LYS A 188 10.38 -10.33 15.07
C LYS A 188 9.47 -9.52 14.16
N ILE A 189 8.32 -9.08 14.66
CA ILE A 189 7.41 -8.13 14.03
C ILE A 189 6.97 -7.09 15.05
N ARG A 190 6.64 -5.86 14.60
CA ARG A 190 6.13 -4.80 15.48
C ARG A 190 4.61 -4.73 15.44
N ALA A 191 4.01 -4.99 14.28
CA ALA A 191 2.57 -5.00 14.06
C ALA A 191 2.17 -6.16 13.17
N CYS A 192 0.95 -6.66 13.36
CA CYS A 192 0.35 -7.70 12.51
C CYS A 192 -0.94 -7.20 11.87
N GLY A 193 -1.29 -7.83 10.75
CA GLY A 193 -2.49 -7.48 10.03
C GLY A 193 -2.83 -8.45 8.91
N PHE A 194 -3.74 -8.02 8.05
CA PHE A 194 -4.03 -8.74 6.80
C PHE A 194 -4.23 -7.78 5.63
N SER A 195 -4.04 -8.30 4.42
CA SER A 195 -4.49 -7.65 3.19
C SER A 195 -5.63 -8.46 2.57
N SER A 196 -6.63 -7.78 2.02
CA SER A 196 -7.75 -8.43 1.34
C SER A 196 -8.02 -7.83 -0.03
N HIS A 197 -8.46 -8.67 -0.97
CA HIS A 197 -8.92 -8.28 -2.30
C HIS A 197 -10.40 -8.63 -2.53
N SER A 198 -11.04 -9.27 -1.58
CA SER A 198 -12.43 -9.72 -1.63
C SER A 198 -13.05 -9.69 -0.24
N ASN A 199 -14.37 -9.65 -0.15
CA ASN A 199 -15.13 -9.67 1.10
C ASN A 199 -14.72 -8.59 2.11
N GLN A 200 -14.21 -7.42 1.63
CA GLN A 200 -13.64 -6.38 2.48
C GLN A 200 -14.60 -5.94 3.57
N LEU A 201 -15.88 -5.72 3.23
CA LEU A 201 -16.88 -5.24 4.19
C LEU A 201 -17.10 -6.24 5.34
N GLU A 202 -17.19 -7.52 5.02
CA GLU A 202 -17.32 -8.58 6.02
C GLU A 202 -16.10 -8.65 6.94
N LEU A 203 -14.88 -8.65 6.34
CA LEU A 203 -13.64 -8.70 7.09
C LEU A 203 -13.42 -7.43 7.94
N LEU A 204 -13.83 -6.26 7.45
CA LEU A 204 -13.77 -5.01 8.20
C LEU A 204 -14.68 -5.02 9.42
N ARG A 205 -15.90 -5.56 9.29
CA ARG A 205 -16.81 -5.72 10.43
C ARG A 205 -16.22 -6.63 11.49
N ASP A 206 -15.72 -7.76 11.07
CA ASP A 206 -15.14 -8.76 11.95
C ASP A 206 -13.89 -8.22 12.69
N VAL A 207 -12.99 -7.56 11.98
CA VAL A 207 -11.79 -6.98 12.62
C VAL A 207 -12.13 -5.83 13.56
N ASN A 208 -13.20 -5.07 13.31
CA ASN A 208 -13.70 -4.03 14.21
C ASN A 208 -14.29 -4.60 15.51
N GLU A 209 -14.87 -5.78 15.45
CA GLU A 209 -15.38 -6.52 16.62
C GLU A 209 -14.24 -7.13 17.43
N SER A 210 -13.36 -7.90 16.76
CA SER A 210 -12.27 -8.61 17.43
C SER A 210 -11.16 -7.69 17.93
N LYS A 211 -10.89 -6.57 17.23
CA LYS A 211 -9.81 -5.61 17.50
C LYS A 211 -8.43 -6.25 17.65
N PHE A 212 -8.26 -7.46 17.09
CA PHE A 212 -7.01 -8.21 17.23
C PHE A 212 -5.89 -7.59 16.37
N TYR A 213 -6.16 -7.32 15.11
CA TYR A 213 -5.18 -6.83 14.17
C TYR A 213 -4.83 -5.35 14.39
N ASP A 214 -3.55 -5.02 14.18
CA ASP A 214 -3.04 -3.66 14.28
C ASP A 214 -3.21 -2.88 12.96
N VAL A 215 -3.19 -3.60 11.82
CA VAL A 215 -3.16 -3.01 10.47
C VAL A 215 -4.04 -3.80 9.50
N ILE A 216 -4.76 -3.08 8.66
CA ILE A 216 -5.50 -3.64 7.53
C ILE A 216 -5.03 -2.98 6.23
N MET A 217 -4.98 -3.77 5.15
CA MET A 217 -4.66 -3.28 3.82
C MET A 217 -5.75 -3.67 2.83
N VAL A 218 -6.44 -2.67 2.29
CA VAL A 218 -7.61 -2.87 1.42
C VAL A 218 -7.53 -2.02 0.15
N PRO A 219 -8.15 -2.46 -0.96
CA PRO A 219 -8.32 -1.60 -2.13
C PRO A 219 -9.13 -0.37 -1.78
N TYR A 220 -8.64 0.81 -2.15
CA TYR A 220 -9.34 2.05 -1.90
C TYR A 220 -9.01 3.09 -3.00
N ASN A 221 -10.02 3.56 -3.70
CA ASN A 221 -9.92 4.58 -4.73
C ASN A 221 -11.29 5.25 -4.97
N HIS A 222 -11.30 6.38 -5.67
CA HIS A 222 -12.49 7.22 -5.89
C HIS A 222 -13.64 6.53 -6.65
N LYS A 223 -13.39 5.43 -7.36
CA LYS A 223 -14.43 4.64 -8.03
C LYS A 223 -15.03 3.56 -7.14
N GLY A 224 -14.50 3.39 -5.94
CA GLY A 224 -15.02 2.47 -4.95
C GLY A 224 -14.92 0.99 -5.30
N SER A 225 -14.61 0.64 -6.54
CA SER A 225 -14.56 -0.75 -6.98
C SER A 225 -13.15 -1.20 -7.29
N TYR A 226 -12.93 -2.48 -7.09
CA TYR A 226 -11.70 -3.15 -7.45
C TYR A 226 -11.80 -3.73 -8.86
N ILE A 227 -11.58 -2.90 -9.87
CA ILE A 227 -11.86 -3.23 -11.27
C ILE A 227 -10.85 -4.21 -11.88
N HIS A 228 -9.65 -4.39 -11.30
CA HIS A 228 -8.55 -5.14 -11.93
C HIS A 228 -7.96 -6.28 -11.08
N SER A 229 -8.72 -6.87 -10.18
CA SER A 229 -8.26 -8.05 -9.44
C SER A 229 -8.70 -9.35 -10.11
N ARG A 230 -7.78 -10.26 -10.30
CA ARG A 230 -8.11 -11.63 -10.66
C ARG A 230 -8.92 -12.38 -9.58
N ALA A 231 -8.98 -11.84 -8.37
CA ALA A 231 -9.64 -12.41 -7.21
C ALA A 231 -10.89 -11.65 -6.74
N GLY A 232 -11.18 -10.46 -7.29
CA GLY A 232 -12.17 -9.54 -6.73
C GLY A 232 -13.48 -9.41 -7.49
N TYR A 233 -13.76 -10.29 -8.42
CA TYR A 233 -14.92 -10.15 -9.32
C TYR A 233 -16.29 -10.42 -8.69
N HIS A 234 -16.37 -10.83 -7.42
CA HIS A 234 -17.60 -11.33 -6.82
C HIS A 234 -18.08 -10.57 -5.59
N SER A 235 -17.36 -9.53 -5.14
CA SER A 235 -17.83 -8.73 -4.03
C SER A 235 -18.51 -7.46 -4.56
N GLU A 236 -19.77 -7.29 -4.23
CA GLU A 236 -20.44 -6.02 -4.37
C GLU A 236 -19.72 -4.97 -3.56
N TRP A 237 -19.17 -3.96 -4.22
CA TRP A 237 -18.51 -2.86 -3.55
C TRP A 237 -19.55 -1.84 -3.08
N ASN A 238 -19.66 -1.71 -1.79
CA ASN A 238 -20.51 -0.70 -1.15
C ASN A 238 -19.61 0.36 -0.48
N GLN A 239 -19.23 1.41 -1.22
CA GLN A 239 -18.33 2.46 -0.74
C GLN A 239 -18.79 3.08 0.58
N PRO A 240 -20.05 3.53 0.75
CA PRO A 240 -20.48 4.11 2.01
C PRO A 240 -20.34 3.18 3.21
N ALA A 241 -20.67 1.90 3.05
CA ALA A 241 -20.52 0.92 4.13
C ALA A 241 -19.05 0.62 4.44
N VAL A 242 -18.18 0.58 3.42
CA VAL A 242 -16.73 0.44 3.61
C VAL A 242 -16.15 1.64 4.34
N ASP A 243 -16.55 2.86 3.97
CA ASP A 243 -16.11 4.10 4.62
C ASP A 243 -16.51 4.14 6.10
N GLU A 244 -17.72 3.67 6.43
CA GLU A 244 -18.18 3.55 7.82
C GLU A 244 -17.30 2.58 8.63
N GLU A 245 -17.03 1.41 8.08
CA GLU A 245 -16.17 0.41 8.75
C GLU A 245 -14.71 0.88 8.86
N LEU A 246 -14.19 1.62 7.88
CA LEU A 246 -12.85 2.21 7.96
C LEU A 246 -12.75 3.31 9.03
N LYS A 247 -13.80 4.13 9.21
CA LYS A 247 -13.90 5.07 10.34
C LYS A 247 -13.94 4.36 11.68
N LYS A 248 -14.68 3.24 11.78
CA LYS A 248 -14.68 2.41 12.99
C LYS A 248 -13.29 1.82 13.26
N ALA A 249 -12.59 1.39 12.22
CA ALA A 249 -11.22 0.86 12.35
C ALA A 249 -10.26 1.95 12.87
N GLU A 250 -10.33 3.19 12.36
CA GLU A 250 -9.59 4.34 12.89
C GLU A 250 -9.88 4.55 14.37
N ASN A 251 -11.15 4.60 14.76
CA ASN A 251 -11.58 4.76 16.15
C ASN A 251 -11.12 3.62 17.07
N ASN A 252 -10.99 2.41 16.53
CA ASN A 252 -10.43 1.25 17.23
C ASN A 252 -8.89 1.26 17.26
N GLY A 253 -8.25 2.28 16.68
CA GLY A 253 -6.80 2.38 16.60
C GLY A 253 -6.17 1.41 15.58
N ILE A 254 -6.92 0.92 14.62
CA ILE A 254 -6.42 0.04 13.56
C ILE A 254 -5.90 0.92 12.42
N GLY A 255 -4.64 0.71 12.03
CA GLY A 255 -4.03 1.43 10.91
C GLY A 255 -4.55 0.95 9.56
N VAL A 256 -4.90 1.87 8.68
CA VAL A 256 -5.42 1.54 7.34
C VAL A 256 -4.40 1.87 6.27
N VAL A 257 -4.04 0.88 5.47
CA VAL A 257 -3.17 1.03 4.30
C VAL A 257 -4.02 0.88 3.04
N ALA A 258 -4.12 1.94 2.24
CA ALA A 258 -4.80 1.87 0.95
C ALA A 258 -3.91 1.19 -0.10
N MET A 259 -4.48 0.27 -0.89
CA MET A 259 -3.85 -0.29 -2.08
C MET A 259 -4.75 -0.11 -3.31
N LYS A 260 -4.23 -0.38 -4.51
CA LYS A 260 -4.98 -0.20 -5.78
C LYS A 260 -5.45 1.24 -5.98
N THR A 261 -4.74 2.17 -5.44
CA THR A 261 -5.03 3.59 -5.38
C THR A 261 -5.26 4.21 -6.76
N CYS A 262 -4.45 3.81 -7.75
CA CYS A 262 -4.57 4.29 -9.15
C CYS A 262 -5.49 3.42 -10.02
N SER A 263 -6.12 2.37 -9.50
CA SER A 263 -7.00 1.48 -10.30
C SER A 263 -8.31 2.16 -10.71
N GLY A 264 -8.74 3.21 -10.00
CA GLY A 264 -9.87 4.04 -10.39
C GLY A 264 -9.59 4.96 -11.58
N GLY A 265 -8.34 5.03 -12.06
CA GLY A 265 -7.92 6.00 -13.08
C GLY A 265 -7.66 7.40 -12.50
N PRO A 266 -7.40 8.38 -13.36
CA PRO A 266 -7.27 9.78 -12.96
C PRO A 266 -8.60 10.35 -12.45
N TYR A 267 -8.53 11.35 -11.57
CA TYR A 267 -9.67 12.00 -10.92
C TYR A 267 -9.62 13.52 -11.09
N SER A 268 -10.78 14.15 -11.09
CA SER A 268 -10.96 15.59 -10.99
C SER A 268 -11.94 15.88 -9.86
N SER A 269 -11.54 16.72 -8.92
CA SER A 269 -12.35 17.06 -7.75
C SER A 269 -13.53 17.99 -8.07
N ASP A 270 -13.39 18.80 -9.12
CA ASP A 270 -14.40 19.78 -9.54
C ASP A 270 -15.16 19.33 -10.82
N GLY A 271 -14.75 18.21 -11.43
CA GLY A 271 -15.34 17.73 -12.69
C GLY A 271 -15.07 18.59 -13.93
N VAL A 272 -14.33 19.70 -13.78
CA VAL A 272 -14.02 20.67 -14.84
C VAL A 272 -12.56 20.58 -15.27
N ALA A 273 -11.66 20.50 -14.29
CA ALA A 273 -10.23 20.37 -14.56
C ALA A 273 -9.90 18.99 -15.18
N LYS A 274 -8.83 18.94 -15.97
CA LYS A 274 -8.35 17.68 -16.53
C LYS A 274 -8.03 16.69 -15.41
N PRO A 275 -8.63 15.48 -15.40
CA PRO A 275 -8.38 14.48 -14.37
C PRO A 275 -6.90 14.08 -14.28
N THR A 276 -6.38 13.94 -13.07
CA THR A 276 -4.99 13.54 -12.80
C THR A 276 -4.90 12.37 -11.78
N PHE A 277 -3.81 11.61 -11.81
CA PHE A 277 -3.52 10.63 -10.76
C PHE A 277 -3.17 11.30 -9.43
N LYS A 278 -2.57 12.49 -9.49
CA LYS A 278 -2.36 13.37 -8.37
C LYS A 278 -3.65 13.60 -7.56
N ASP A 279 -4.71 14.02 -8.24
CA ASP A 279 -5.98 14.29 -7.57
C ASP A 279 -6.64 13.01 -7.07
N ALA A 280 -6.45 11.88 -7.76
CA ALA A 280 -6.89 10.58 -7.27
C ALA A 280 -6.21 10.20 -5.94
N LEU A 281 -4.90 10.44 -5.80
CA LEU A 281 -4.18 10.19 -4.54
C LEU A 281 -4.56 11.19 -3.45
N LYS A 282 -4.75 12.47 -3.78
CA LYS A 282 -5.27 13.49 -2.85
C LYS A 282 -6.64 13.12 -2.31
N TRP A 283 -7.53 12.64 -3.19
CA TRP A 283 -8.85 12.17 -2.78
C TRP A 283 -8.75 11.07 -1.73
N ILE A 284 -7.86 10.10 -1.89
CA ILE A 284 -7.65 9.03 -0.91
C ILE A 284 -7.19 9.63 0.43
N LEU A 285 -6.20 10.52 0.40
CA LEU A 285 -5.63 11.12 1.61
C LEU A 285 -6.53 12.18 2.28
N SER A 286 -7.57 12.67 1.61
CA SER A 286 -8.58 13.53 2.24
C SER A 286 -9.42 12.79 3.30
N HIS A 287 -9.34 11.45 3.31
CA HIS A 287 -10.00 10.62 4.31
C HIS A 287 -9.06 10.36 5.49
N SER A 288 -9.44 10.82 6.70
CA SER A 288 -8.60 10.73 7.92
C SER A 288 -8.24 9.28 8.29
N TYR A 289 -9.18 8.36 8.07
CA TYR A 289 -9.00 6.94 8.36
C TYR A 289 -7.96 6.24 7.49
N ILE A 290 -7.48 6.83 6.40
CA ILE A 290 -6.36 6.29 5.62
C ILE A 290 -5.04 6.76 6.24
N SER A 291 -4.29 5.85 6.87
CA SER A 291 -2.99 6.18 7.47
C SER A 291 -1.90 6.37 6.42
N THR A 292 -1.88 5.53 5.40
CA THR A 292 -0.93 5.55 4.29
C THR A 292 -1.46 4.78 3.10
N MET A 293 -0.77 4.87 1.97
CA MET A 293 -1.07 4.10 0.78
C MET A 293 0.18 3.45 0.18
N ALA A 294 0.02 2.27 -0.41
CA ALA A 294 1.08 1.60 -1.16
C ALA A 294 0.89 1.86 -2.66
N VAL A 295 1.62 2.83 -3.19
CA VAL A 295 1.57 3.22 -4.61
C VAL A 295 2.70 2.53 -5.36
N ALA A 296 2.36 1.83 -6.45
CA ALA A 296 3.36 1.23 -7.34
C ALA A 296 3.83 2.28 -8.34
N MET A 297 5.07 2.71 -8.19
CA MET A 297 5.72 3.73 -9.02
C MET A 297 6.80 3.06 -9.87
N ALA A 298 6.79 3.31 -11.18
CA ALA A 298 7.68 2.66 -12.15
C ALA A 298 8.78 3.60 -12.68
N SER A 299 8.83 4.86 -12.25
CA SER A 299 9.86 5.83 -12.61
C SER A 299 10.09 6.85 -11.50
N ILE A 300 11.25 7.51 -11.54
CA ILE A 300 11.59 8.62 -10.62
C ILE A 300 10.62 9.80 -10.81
N ASN A 301 10.16 10.03 -12.03
CA ASN A 301 9.19 11.10 -12.30
C ASN A 301 7.84 10.81 -11.62
N GLU A 302 7.36 9.56 -11.66
CA GLU A 302 6.16 9.16 -10.93
C GLU A 302 6.32 9.33 -9.42
N ILE A 303 7.49 8.98 -8.85
CA ILE A 303 7.78 9.19 -7.43
C ILE A 303 7.69 10.68 -7.07
N LYS A 304 8.34 11.54 -7.86
CA LYS A 304 8.31 13.00 -7.63
C LYS A 304 6.89 13.55 -7.77
N GLU A 305 6.16 13.15 -8.81
CA GLU A 305 4.77 13.56 -9.04
C GLU A 305 3.88 13.18 -7.86
N ASP A 306 3.94 11.92 -7.40
CA ASP A 306 3.12 11.42 -6.31
C ASP A 306 3.46 12.09 -4.97
N VAL A 307 4.73 12.37 -4.70
CA VAL A 307 5.16 13.06 -3.48
C VAL A 307 4.84 14.56 -3.56
N GLN A 308 5.19 15.24 -4.65
CA GLN A 308 4.91 16.68 -4.82
C GLN A 308 3.42 16.98 -4.89
N SER A 309 2.61 15.99 -5.23
CA SER A 309 1.17 16.11 -5.30
C SER A 309 0.50 16.28 -3.94
N MET A 310 1.21 16.00 -2.86
CA MET A 310 0.67 16.09 -1.51
C MET A 310 0.66 17.53 -0.93
N PHE A 311 1.09 18.50 -1.75
CA PHE A 311 1.19 19.92 -1.36
C PHE A 311 0.26 20.83 -2.21
#